data_82a0ddf852aa417fd2ba075554a8512d
#
_entry.id   82a0ddf852aa417fd2ba075554a8512d
#
_cell.length_a   1.000
_cell.length_b   1.000
_cell.length_c   1.000
_cell.angle_alpha   90.00
_cell.angle_beta   90.00
_cell.angle_gamma   90.00
#
_symmetry.space_group_name_H-M   'P 1'
#
loop_
_entity.id
_entity.type
_entity.pdbx_description
1 polymer ?
#
loop_
_entity_poly.entity_id
_entity_poly.type
_entity_poly.pdbx_seq_one_letter_code
_entity_poly.pdbx_strand_id
1 'polypeptide(L)'
;ASLLAGCTGGQQSKDYMEENDSVTVYPPDTAFYGHLGEGTGMSSLELITDDGDTLALNKTNEKTGEPGRILGEIANYTDQYAITTCDDNQSVNVALNINQLAQRKWQSDTDKQHGFQLEMNGKARSLATGPYKYNQWSLYNCKLILLRESEGIHGAETRNDTLDILKLTPDSLVLQSSRTSIPEKFHRIS
;
A
#
# COMPACT_ATOMS: atom_id res chain seq x y z
N ALA A 1 -4.89 -21.97 66.54
CA ALA A 1 -4.93 -20.84 65.64
C ALA A 1 -4.32 -21.27 64.31
N SER A 2 -5.13 -21.60 63.32
CA SER A 2 -4.70 -21.89 61.94
C SER A 2 -5.55 -21.06 61.02
N LEU A 3 -4.93 -20.12 60.32
CA LEU A 3 -5.49 -19.30 59.28
C LEU A 3 -5.45 -20.09 58.00
N LEU A 4 -6.62 -20.38 57.42
CA LEU A 4 -6.80 -20.88 56.06
C LEU A 4 -7.04 -19.66 55.16
N ALA A 5 -6.06 -19.38 54.30
CA ALA A 5 -6.19 -18.42 53.23
C ALA A 5 -6.89 -19.12 52.05
N GLY A 6 -8.12 -18.70 51.76
CA GLY A 6 -8.85 -19.13 50.57
C GLY A 6 -8.37 -18.36 49.36
N CYS A 7 -7.82 -19.09 48.38
CA CYS A 7 -7.60 -18.57 47.02
C CYS A 7 -8.95 -18.58 46.27
N THR A 8 -9.54 -17.41 46.08
CA THR A 8 -10.62 -17.23 45.14
C THR A 8 -10.04 -17.19 43.73
N GLY A 9 -10.27 -18.24 42.99
CA GLY A 9 -9.97 -18.31 41.57
C GLY A 9 -10.84 -17.30 40.81
N GLY A 10 -10.23 -16.27 40.28
CA GLY A 10 -10.85 -15.39 39.32
C GLY A 10 -11.09 -16.15 38.01
N GLN A 11 -12.36 -16.36 37.70
CA GLN A 11 -12.76 -16.76 36.35
C GLN A 11 -12.40 -15.61 35.41
N GLN A 12 -11.36 -15.83 34.60
CA GLN A 12 -11.17 -15.06 33.39
C GLN A 12 -12.34 -15.40 32.46
N SER A 13 -13.29 -14.51 32.35
CA SER A 13 -14.20 -14.49 31.22
C SER A 13 -13.34 -14.34 29.96
N LYS A 14 -13.27 -15.39 29.15
CA LYS A 14 -12.85 -15.28 27.77
C LYS A 14 -13.92 -14.41 27.09
N ASP A 15 -13.66 -13.11 27.01
CA ASP A 15 -14.31 -12.28 26.03
C ASP A 15 -13.91 -12.84 24.66
N TYR A 16 -14.81 -13.61 24.08
CA TYR A 16 -14.82 -13.81 22.65
C TYR A 16 -15.13 -12.43 22.08
N MET A 17 -14.09 -11.69 21.73
CA MET A 17 -14.25 -10.59 20.80
C MET A 17 -14.80 -11.20 19.54
N GLU A 18 -16.09 -11.01 19.32
CA GLU A 18 -16.67 -11.13 17.98
C GLU A 18 -15.78 -10.28 17.09
N GLU A 19 -15.06 -10.91 16.17
CA GLU A 19 -14.40 -10.24 15.05
C GLU A 19 -15.49 -9.49 14.29
N ASN A 20 -15.71 -8.26 14.71
CA ASN A 20 -16.53 -7.32 13.98
C ASN A 20 -15.70 -6.92 12.75
N ASP A 21 -16.00 -7.58 11.66
CA ASP A 21 -15.37 -7.61 10.36
C ASP A 21 -15.57 -6.29 9.64
N SER A 22 -14.88 -5.20 10.03
CA SER A 22 -15.09 -3.99 9.25
C SER A 22 -14.02 -2.93 9.21
N VAL A 23 -13.02 -2.91 10.04
CA VAL A 23 -11.95 -1.90 9.87
C VAL A 23 -10.60 -2.52 10.20
N THR A 24 -9.81 -2.78 9.17
CA THR A 24 -8.39 -3.07 9.37
C THR A 24 -7.73 -1.81 9.90
N VAL A 25 -7.43 -1.78 11.20
CA VAL A 25 -6.67 -0.68 11.81
C VAL A 25 -5.21 -0.88 11.44
N TYR A 26 -4.70 0.00 10.58
CA TYR A 26 -3.27 0.03 10.26
C TYR A 26 -2.51 0.83 11.31
N PRO A 27 -1.27 0.42 11.68
CA PRO A 27 -0.35 1.31 12.38
C PRO A 27 -0.16 2.60 11.59
N PRO A 28 0.38 3.67 12.18
CA PRO A 28 0.67 4.90 11.44
C PRO A 28 1.49 4.64 10.18
N ASP A 29 1.12 5.29 9.08
CA ASP A 29 1.91 5.26 7.85
C ASP A 29 3.25 5.97 8.09
N THR A 30 4.34 5.32 7.74
CA THR A 30 5.71 5.85 7.89
C THR A 30 6.32 6.28 6.56
N ALA A 31 5.55 6.22 5.48
CA ALA A 31 6.01 6.70 4.17
C ALA A 31 6.07 8.23 4.15
N PHE A 32 7.08 8.75 3.48
CA PHE A 32 7.20 10.16 3.16
C PHE A 32 6.56 10.41 1.79
N TYR A 33 5.80 11.48 1.67
CA TYR A 33 5.13 11.90 0.44
C TYR A 33 5.71 13.21 -0.04
N GLY A 34 5.87 13.35 -1.35
CA GLY A 34 6.45 14.57 -1.93
C GLY A 34 6.85 14.39 -3.40
N HIS A 35 7.66 15.30 -3.88
CA HIS A 35 8.18 15.31 -5.25
C HIS A 35 9.71 15.27 -5.25
N LEU A 36 10.29 14.94 -6.41
CA LEU A 36 11.75 14.86 -6.51
C LEU A 36 12.39 16.23 -6.46
N GLY A 37 13.52 16.33 -5.75
CA GLY A 37 14.38 17.50 -5.73
C GLY A 37 15.53 17.38 -6.73
N GLU A 38 16.24 18.50 -6.95
CA GLU A 38 17.36 18.61 -7.90
C GLU A 38 18.55 17.73 -7.54
N GLY A 39 18.69 17.32 -6.27
CA GLY A 39 19.73 16.38 -5.80
C GLY A 39 19.47 14.92 -6.20
N THR A 40 18.37 14.63 -6.92
CA THR A 40 18.12 13.28 -7.44
C THR A 40 19.07 12.95 -8.58
N GLY A 41 19.84 11.87 -8.43
CA GLY A 41 20.86 11.43 -9.39
C GLY A 41 20.89 9.91 -9.56
N MET A 42 22.00 9.39 -10.05
CA MET A 42 22.15 7.95 -10.29
C MET A 42 22.09 7.13 -9.00
N SER A 43 22.80 7.55 -7.96
CA SER A 43 22.90 6.85 -6.67
C SER A 43 22.08 7.48 -5.56
N SER A 44 21.57 8.70 -5.76
CA SER A 44 20.84 9.49 -4.78
C SER A 44 19.39 9.75 -5.20
N LEU A 45 18.53 9.92 -4.22
CA LEU A 45 17.17 10.39 -4.39
C LEU A 45 16.95 11.51 -3.38
N GLU A 46 16.59 12.68 -3.86
CA GLU A 46 16.16 13.79 -3.02
C GLU A 46 14.64 13.90 -3.10
N LEU A 47 13.98 13.86 -1.96
CA LEU A 47 12.55 14.06 -1.85
C LEU A 47 12.29 15.38 -1.12
N ILE A 48 11.55 16.25 -1.74
CA ILE A 48 10.96 17.43 -1.10
C ILE A 48 9.58 17.01 -0.64
N THR A 49 9.42 16.86 0.68
CA THR A 49 8.18 16.36 1.27
C THR A 49 7.04 17.37 1.17
N ASP A 50 5.80 16.90 1.26
CA ASP A 50 4.62 17.77 1.26
C ASP A 50 4.59 18.73 2.47
N ASP A 51 5.31 18.39 3.56
CA ASP A 51 5.50 19.25 4.74
C ASP A 51 6.60 20.32 4.54
N GLY A 52 7.34 20.24 3.44
CA GLY A 52 8.39 21.19 3.06
C GLY A 52 9.81 20.81 3.51
N ASP A 53 9.97 19.63 4.10
CA ASP A 53 11.29 19.09 4.45
C ASP A 53 11.98 18.50 3.23
N THR A 54 13.31 18.43 3.28
CA THR A 54 14.12 17.78 2.24
C THR A 54 14.81 16.54 2.80
N LEU A 55 14.57 15.39 2.16
CA LEU A 55 15.23 14.13 2.48
C LEU A 55 16.21 13.77 1.36
N ALA A 56 17.49 13.65 1.71
CA ALA A 56 18.50 13.13 0.81
C ALA A 56 18.76 11.66 1.15
N LEU A 57 18.45 10.79 0.22
CA LEU A 57 18.47 9.33 0.40
C LEU A 57 19.44 8.66 -0.56
N ASN A 58 20.13 7.63 -0.11
CA ASN A 58 20.87 6.72 -0.96
C ASN A 58 19.91 5.71 -1.60
N LYS A 59 20.04 5.44 -2.90
CA LYS A 59 19.27 4.40 -3.58
C LYS A 59 19.73 2.98 -3.24
N THR A 60 20.90 2.84 -2.63
CA THR A 60 21.45 1.58 -2.14
C THR A 60 21.73 1.70 -0.66
N ASN A 61 21.36 0.70 0.12
CA ASN A 61 21.66 0.65 1.53
C ASN A 61 23.17 0.43 1.71
N GLU A 62 23.86 1.36 2.37
CA GLU A 62 25.30 1.29 2.54
C GLU A 62 25.76 0.15 3.45
N LYS A 63 24.91 -0.28 4.40
CA LYS A 63 25.24 -1.35 5.36
C LYS A 63 25.10 -2.74 4.73
N THR A 64 24.09 -2.93 3.88
CA THR A 64 23.78 -4.24 3.30
C THR A 64 24.23 -4.36 1.84
N GLY A 65 24.44 -3.25 1.15
CA GLY A 65 24.69 -3.21 -0.29
C GLY A 65 23.46 -3.48 -1.16
N GLU A 66 22.28 -3.63 -0.55
CA GLU A 66 21.07 -3.93 -1.29
C GLU A 66 20.44 -2.66 -1.86
N PRO A 67 20.00 -2.68 -3.13
CA PRO A 67 19.31 -1.54 -3.72
C PRO A 67 17.89 -1.41 -3.18
N GLY A 68 17.43 -0.19 -2.97
CA GLY A 68 16.04 0.10 -2.71
C GLY A 68 15.16 -0.29 -3.90
N ARG A 69 13.93 -0.68 -3.62
CA ARG A 69 12.96 -1.03 -4.66
C ARG A 69 12.38 0.22 -5.29
N ILE A 70 12.51 0.33 -6.59
CA ILE A 70 11.92 1.43 -7.37
C ILE A 70 10.68 0.90 -8.08
N LEU A 71 9.54 1.49 -7.82
CA LEU A 71 8.24 1.18 -8.41
C LEU A 71 7.80 2.35 -9.29
N GLY A 72 7.83 2.16 -10.58
CA GLY A 72 7.68 3.21 -11.57
C GLY A 72 9.02 3.87 -11.92
N GLU A 73 8.95 4.97 -12.63
CA GLU A 73 10.13 5.73 -13.06
C GLU A 73 10.44 6.87 -12.09
N ILE A 74 11.71 7.04 -11.77
CA ILE A 74 12.24 8.19 -11.04
C ILE A 74 12.88 9.14 -12.05
N ALA A 75 12.05 9.88 -12.76
CA ALA A 75 12.52 10.77 -13.82
C ALA A 75 11.73 12.08 -13.91
N ASN A 76 10.52 12.13 -13.37
CA ASN A 76 9.67 13.30 -13.47
C ASN A 76 9.58 14.03 -12.12
N TYR A 77 10.12 15.23 -12.08
CA TYR A 77 10.16 16.08 -10.88
C TYR A 77 8.78 16.62 -10.47
N THR A 78 7.79 16.57 -11.35
CA THR A 78 6.41 17.01 -11.06
C THR A 78 5.52 15.89 -10.58
N ASP A 79 5.97 14.63 -10.65
CA ASP A 79 5.21 13.51 -10.14
C ASP A 79 5.26 13.45 -8.61
N GLN A 80 4.20 12.93 -8.03
CA GLN A 80 4.10 12.64 -6.62
C GLN A 80 4.69 11.26 -6.33
N TYR A 81 5.46 11.17 -5.27
CA TYR A 81 6.10 9.92 -4.82
C TYR A 81 5.73 9.60 -3.39
N ALA A 82 5.65 8.31 -3.08
CA ALA A 82 5.65 7.78 -1.74
C ALA A 82 6.94 6.99 -1.51
N ILE A 83 7.64 7.26 -0.41
CA ILE A 83 8.93 6.63 -0.13
C ILE A 83 8.94 6.09 1.30
N THR A 84 9.21 4.80 1.44
CA THR A 84 9.62 4.22 2.73
C THR A 84 11.13 4.13 2.77
N THR A 85 11.68 4.33 3.94
CA THR A 85 13.11 4.37 4.18
C THR A 85 13.56 3.22 5.06
N CYS A 86 14.84 2.96 5.06
CA CYS A 86 15.53 2.11 5.99
C CYS A 86 16.79 2.83 6.48
N ASP A 87 17.48 2.21 7.45
CA ASP A 87 18.76 2.70 7.90
C ASP A 87 18.70 4.13 8.47
N ASP A 88 17.79 4.35 9.40
CA ASP A 88 17.55 5.66 10.05
C ASP A 88 17.28 6.79 9.04
N ASN A 89 16.46 6.51 8.04
CA ASN A 89 16.10 7.43 6.96
C ASN A 89 17.27 7.86 6.06
N GLN A 90 18.28 7.02 5.94
CA GLN A 90 19.43 7.31 5.06
C GLN A 90 19.33 6.68 3.68
N SER A 91 18.54 5.60 3.57
CA SER A 91 18.44 4.84 2.33
C SER A 91 16.98 4.56 1.96
N VAL A 92 16.72 4.49 0.66
CA VAL A 92 15.42 4.09 0.11
C VAL A 92 15.20 2.61 0.40
N ASN A 93 14.06 2.29 1.02
CA ASN A 93 13.53 0.93 1.05
C ASN A 93 12.63 0.69 -0.17
N VAL A 94 11.58 1.52 -0.33
CA VAL A 94 10.71 1.51 -1.50
C VAL A 94 10.45 2.94 -1.93
N ALA A 95 10.57 3.23 -3.23
CA ALA A 95 10.13 4.49 -3.83
C ALA A 95 9.08 4.19 -4.90
N LEU A 96 7.88 4.73 -4.72
CA LEU A 96 6.72 4.51 -5.57
C LEU A 96 6.35 5.81 -6.29
N ASN A 97 6.29 5.78 -7.63
CA ASN A 97 5.72 6.85 -8.42
C ASN A 97 4.18 6.76 -8.41
N ILE A 98 3.54 7.66 -7.69
CA ILE A 98 2.08 7.66 -7.51
C ILE A 98 1.37 8.02 -8.81
N ASN A 99 1.91 8.92 -9.62
CA ASN A 99 1.29 9.33 -10.88
C ASN A 99 1.28 8.18 -11.90
N GLN A 100 2.30 7.32 -11.89
CA GLN A 100 2.31 6.14 -12.76
C GLN A 100 1.37 5.04 -12.28
N LEU A 101 1.14 4.92 -10.98
CA LEU A 101 0.15 4.00 -10.43
C LEU A 101 -1.27 4.51 -10.69
N ALA A 102 -1.53 5.77 -10.34
CA ALA A 102 -2.82 6.43 -10.55
C ALA A 102 -2.96 6.98 -11.98
N GLN A 103 -4.10 7.56 -12.31
CA GLN A 103 -4.44 8.11 -13.64
C GLN A 103 -4.32 7.08 -14.78
N ARG A 104 -4.37 5.79 -14.45
CA ARG A 104 -4.26 4.68 -15.38
C ARG A 104 -5.43 3.74 -15.20
N LYS A 105 -5.75 3.03 -16.27
CA LYS A 105 -6.66 1.89 -16.22
C LYS A 105 -5.83 0.62 -16.27
N TRP A 106 -6.01 -0.22 -15.29
CA TRP A 106 -5.28 -1.47 -15.12
C TRP A 106 -6.22 -2.65 -15.35
N GLN A 107 -5.93 -3.48 -16.36
CA GLN A 107 -6.70 -4.67 -16.69
C GLN A 107 -5.90 -5.92 -16.35
N SER A 108 -6.52 -6.86 -15.63
CA SER A 108 -5.89 -8.15 -15.32
C SER A 108 -5.56 -8.94 -16.60
N ASP A 109 -4.40 -9.57 -16.62
CA ASP A 109 -3.96 -10.43 -17.71
C ASP A 109 -4.75 -11.74 -17.76
N THR A 110 -5.26 -12.20 -16.63
CA THR A 110 -5.93 -13.49 -16.48
C THR A 110 -7.44 -13.39 -16.40
N ASP A 111 -7.98 -12.27 -15.93
CA ASP A 111 -9.43 -12.05 -15.80
C ASP A 111 -9.83 -10.71 -16.41
N LYS A 112 -10.47 -10.77 -17.57
CA LYS A 112 -10.97 -9.58 -18.29
C LYS A 112 -12.09 -8.84 -17.55
N GLN A 113 -12.70 -9.44 -16.54
CA GLN A 113 -13.68 -8.77 -15.67
C GLN A 113 -13.03 -8.12 -14.45
N HIS A 114 -11.76 -8.38 -14.21
CA HIS A 114 -11.00 -7.78 -13.13
C HIS A 114 -10.09 -6.66 -13.66
N GLY A 115 -10.48 -5.45 -13.40
CA GLY A 115 -9.72 -4.26 -13.73
C GLY A 115 -10.21 -3.06 -12.95
N PHE A 116 -9.35 -2.07 -12.82
CA PHE A 116 -9.65 -0.86 -12.06
C PHE A 116 -8.94 0.36 -12.63
N GLN A 117 -9.49 1.51 -12.31
CA GLN A 117 -8.89 2.82 -12.54
C GLN A 117 -8.70 3.52 -11.19
N LEU A 118 -7.54 4.11 -10.97
CA LEU A 118 -7.22 4.91 -9.80
C LEU A 118 -7.13 6.38 -10.21
N GLU A 119 -7.81 7.24 -9.46
CA GLU A 119 -7.77 8.69 -9.65
C GLU A 119 -6.92 9.33 -8.54
N MET A 120 -6.20 10.42 -8.84
CA MET A 120 -5.34 11.10 -7.86
C MET A 120 -6.09 11.63 -6.63
N ASN A 121 -7.39 11.77 -6.70
CA ASN A 121 -8.25 12.19 -5.59
C ASN A 121 -8.62 11.06 -4.62
N GLY A 122 -8.02 9.87 -4.75
CA GLY A 122 -8.29 8.70 -3.91
C GLY A 122 -9.52 7.89 -4.33
N LYS A 123 -10.18 8.22 -5.45
CA LYS A 123 -11.27 7.42 -5.99
C LYS A 123 -10.73 6.25 -6.80
N ALA A 124 -11.35 5.10 -6.65
CA ALA A 124 -11.15 3.94 -7.48
C ALA A 124 -12.44 3.58 -8.23
N ARG A 125 -12.32 3.04 -9.43
CA ARG A 125 -13.45 2.56 -10.23
C ARG A 125 -13.11 1.20 -10.81
N SER A 126 -14.03 0.26 -10.69
CA SER A 126 -13.94 -1.00 -11.43
C SER A 126 -14.23 -0.77 -12.91
N LEU A 127 -13.48 -1.45 -13.79
CA LEU A 127 -13.62 -1.31 -15.25
C LEU A 127 -14.74 -2.18 -15.81
N ALA A 128 -15.15 -3.22 -15.09
CA ALA A 128 -16.24 -4.12 -15.50
C ALA A 128 -17.24 -4.32 -14.34
N THR A 129 -18.42 -4.80 -14.70
CA THR A 129 -19.44 -5.23 -13.75
C THR A 129 -19.10 -6.61 -13.18
N GLY A 130 -17.98 -6.70 -12.50
CA GLY A 130 -17.56 -7.90 -11.79
C GLY A 130 -18.21 -8.00 -10.40
N PRO A 131 -17.93 -9.08 -9.67
CA PRO A 131 -18.48 -9.29 -8.33
C PRO A 131 -17.98 -8.26 -7.30
N TYR A 132 -16.97 -7.47 -7.68
CA TYR A 132 -16.36 -6.49 -6.79
C TYR A 132 -16.42 -5.09 -7.38
N LYS A 133 -16.84 -4.13 -6.55
CA LYS A 133 -16.79 -2.70 -6.87
C LYS A 133 -15.69 -2.06 -6.04
N TYR A 134 -14.73 -1.46 -6.69
CA TYR A 134 -13.75 -0.59 -6.05
C TYR A 134 -14.29 0.84 -6.03
N ASN A 135 -14.22 1.50 -4.85
CA ASN A 135 -14.74 2.85 -4.65
C ASN A 135 -13.65 3.85 -4.31
N GLN A 136 -12.70 3.41 -3.49
CA GLN A 136 -11.62 4.26 -3.00
C GLN A 136 -10.32 3.48 -3.00
N TRP A 137 -9.23 4.23 -3.04
CA TRP A 137 -7.90 3.70 -2.85
C TRP A 137 -7.08 4.65 -1.99
N SER A 138 -6.08 4.10 -1.35
CA SER A 138 -5.07 4.84 -0.59
C SER A 138 -3.76 4.07 -0.61
N LEU A 139 -2.72 4.69 -0.08
CA LEU A 139 -1.45 4.03 0.16
C LEU A 139 -1.22 3.86 1.65
N TYR A 140 -0.49 2.81 1.98
CA TYR A 140 0.01 2.56 3.32
C TYR A 140 1.39 1.91 3.20
N ASN A 141 2.44 2.60 3.60
CA ASN A 141 3.83 2.15 3.47
C ASN A 141 4.15 1.63 2.05
N CYS A 142 3.79 2.41 1.02
CA CYS A 142 3.92 2.05 -0.40
C CYS A 142 3.14 0.79 -0.84
N LYS A 143 2.22 0.28 -0.02
CA LYS A 143 1.25 -0.75 -0.42
C LYS A 143 -0.03 -0.09 -0.91
N LEU A 144 -0.69 -0.71 -1.86
CA LEU A 144 -1.99 -0.25 -2.36
C LEU A 144 -3.11 -0.81 -1.49
N ILE A 145 -3.96 0.07 -0.99
CA ILE A 145 -5.19 -0.29 -0.29
C ILE A 145 -6.36 0.02 -1.22
N LEU A 146 -7.14 -1.00 -1.54
CA LEU A 146 -8.37 -0.85 -2.32
C LEU A 146 -9.58 -1.11 -1.43
N LEU A 147 -10.47 -0.12 -1.32
CA LEU A 147 -11.78 -0.32 -0.67
C LEU A 147 -12.72 -0.96 -1.68
N ARG A 148 -13.16 -2.15 -1.34
CA ARG A 148 -14.04 -2.97 -2.16
C ARG A 148 -15.40 -3.10 -1.51
N GLU A 149 -16.45 -2.98 -2.32
CA GLU A 149 -17.82 -3.39 -1.95
C GLU A 149 -18.15 -4.74 -2.59
N SER A 150 -18.78 -5.60 -1.85
CA SER A 150 -19.34 -6.87 -2.32
C SER A 150 -20.75 -7.06 -1.79
N GLU A 151 -21.58 -7.77 -2.51
CA GLU A 151 -22.89 -8.18 -2.02
C GLU A 151 -22.68 -9.40 -1.10
N GLY A 152 -22.91 -9.20 0.19
CA GLY A 152 -22.90 -10.25 1.20
C GLY A 152 -24.29 -10.80 1.47
N ILE A 153 -24.37 -11.87 2.24
CA ILE A 153 -25.65 -12.52 2.64
C ILE A 153 -26.54 -11.57 3.45
N HIS A 154 -25.95 -10.60 4.14
CA HIS A 154 -26.64 -9.63 4.98
C HIS A 154 -26.71 -8.21 4.40
N GLY A 155 -26.38 -8.04 3.13
CA GLY A 155 -26.33 -6.74 2.45
C GLY A 155 -24.96 -6.40 1.90
N ALA A 156 -24.74 -5.13 1.55
CA ALA A 156 -23.45 -4.67 1.03
C ALA A 156 -22.39 -4.70 2.15
N GLU A 157 -21.30 -5.39 1.90
CA GLU A 157 -20.12 -5.46 2.76
C GLU A 157 -19.00 -4.66 2.15
N THR A 158 -18.31 -3.86 2.96
CA THR A 158 -17.11 -3.13 2.55
C THR A 158 -15.87 -3.76 3.17
N ARG A 159 -14.79 -3.83 2.39
CA ARG A 159 -13.54 -4.45 2.82
C ARG A 159 -12.34 -3.78 2.19
N ASN A 160 -11.28 -3.63 2.99
CA ASN A 160 -9.98 -3.20 2.49
C ASN A 160 -9.19 -4.40 1.98
N ASP A 161 -8.80 -4.35 0.71
CA ASP A 161 -7.81 -5.26 0.16
C ASP A 161 -6.44 -4.57 0.19
N THR A 162 -5.51 -5.13 0.95
CA THR A 162 -4.12 -4.66 1.04
C THR A 162 -3.27 -5.43 0.05
N LEU A 163 -2.63 -4.71 -0.86
CA LEU A 163 -1.90 -5.27 -1.98
C LEU A 163 -0.45 -4.77 -1.97
N ASP A 164 0.48 -5.70 -1.96
CA ASP A 164 1.88 -5.40 -2.21
C ASP A 164 2.08 -5.09 -3.70
N ILE A 165 2.72 -3.96 -4.01
CA ILE A 165 3.11 -3.63 -5.37
C ILE A 165 4.47 -4.25 -5.62
N LEU A 166 4.51 -5.34 -6.39
CA LEU A 166 5.75 -6.06 -6.69
C LEU A 166 6.51 -5.45 -7.86
N LYS A 167 5.78 -4.87 -8.81
CA LYS A 167 6.33 -4.21 -10.00
C LYS A 167 5.38 -3.12 -10.47
N LEU A 168 5.94 -2.01 -10.89
CA LEU A 168 5.23 -0.93 -11.58
C LEU A 168 6.13 -0.41 -12.70
N THR A 169 5.58 -0.35 -13.90
CA THR A 169 6.17 0.29 -15.08
C THR A 169 5.08 1.10 -15.79
N PRO A 170 5.38 1.90 -16.82
CA PRO A 170 4.35 2.63 -17.55
C PRO A 170 3.20 1.77 -18.09
N ASP A 171 3.46 0.49 -18.39
CA ASP A 171 2.49 -0.39 -19.05
C ASP A 171 2.15 -1.66 -18.24
N SER A 172 2.80 -1.91 -17.10
CA SER A 172 2.63 -3.14 -16.32
C SER A 172 2.61 -2.88 -14.84
N LEU A 173 1.66 -3.53 -14.16
CA LEU A 173 1.52 -3.53 -12.72
C LEU A 173 1.43 -4.98 -12.22
N VAL A 174 2.18 -5.33 -11.17
CA VAL A 174 2.08 -6.64 -10.53
C VAL A 174 1.74 -6.43 -9.06
N LEU A 175 0.61 -6.97 -8.66
CA LEU A 175 0.09 -6.88 -7.29
C LEU A 175 0.05 -8.25 -6.64
N GLN A 176 0.24 -8.29 -5.34
CA GLN A 176 0.07 -9.48 -4.53
C GLN A 176 -0.77 -9.15 -3.31
N SER A 177 -1.87 -9.87 -3.15
CA SER A 177 -2.70 -9.74 -1.95
C SER A 177 -1.94 -10.31 -0.73
N SER A 178 -2.08 -9.66 0.41
CA SER A 178 -1.58 -10.19 1.69
C SER A 178 -2.18 -11.55 2.07
N ARG A 179 -3.28 -11.94 1.43
CA ARG A 179 -4.02 -13.19 1.69
C ARG A 179 -3.68 -14.32 0.74
N THR A 180 -3.12 -14.02 -0.41
CA THR A 180 -2.75 -15.00 -1.42
C THR A 180 -1.27 -14.88 -1.74
N SER A 181 -0.62 -16.02 -1.97
CA SER A 181 0.80 -16.02 -2.38
C SER A 181 0.98 -15.86 -3.90
N ILE A 182 -0.11 -15.72 -4.65
CA ILE A 182 -0.08 -15.68 -6.11
C ILE A 182 -0.13 -14.23 -6.57
N PRO A 183 0.93 -13.72 -7.24
CA PRO A 183 0.92 -12.40 -7.83
C PRO A 183 -0.06 -12.32 -9.01
N GLU A 184 -0.80 -11.24 -9.11
CA GLU A 184 -1.65 -10.92 -10.25
C GLU A 184 -0.99 -9.84 -11.11
N LYS A 185 -1.00 -10.07 -12.42
CA LYS A 185 -0.42 -9.14 -13.41
C LYS A 185 -1.53 -8.37 -14.08
N PHE A 186 -1.27 -7.08 -14.24
CA PHE A 186 -2.14 -6.14 -14.92
C PHE A 186 -1.36 -5.42 -16.00
N HIS A 187 -2.01 -5.13 -17.11
CA HIS A 187 -1.50 -4.25 -18.14
C HIS A 187 -2.34 -2.98 -18.23
N ARG A 188 -1.72 -1.93 -18.72
CA ARG A 188 -2.38 -0.66 -18.96
C ARG A 188 -3.29 -0.76 -20.20
N ILE A 189 -4.49 -0.20 -20.08
CA ILE A 189 -5.40 0.01 -21.21
C ILE A 189 -5.68 1.51 -21.42
N SER A 190 -6.16 1.84 -22.61
CA SER A 190 -6.47 3.21 -23.04
C SER A 190 -7.74 3.77 -22.39
#